data_4ea39b120ebb2c1a1e9f9f25c53d89ec
#
_entry.id   4ea39b120ebb2c1a1e9f9f25c53d89ec
#
_cell.length_a   1.000
_cell.length_b   1.000
_cell.length_c   1.000
_cell.angle_alpha   90.00
_cell.angle_beta   90.00
_cell.angle_gamma   90.00
#
_symmetry.space_group_name_H-M   'P 1'
#
loop_
_entity.id
_entity.type
_entity.pdbx_description
1 polymer ?
#
loop_
_entity_poly.entity_id
_entity_poly.type
_entity_poly.pdbx_seq_one_letter_code
_entity_poly.pdbx_strand_id
1 'polypeptide(L)'
;RGITDRATLEKALADFMSYCAEKLRRQHSLCRQFIVYAHTSRFAEEDMQVIHQVVTLPFPTAITTELIGYMLAALRKQWKPYPYKKAGVVLMNLSSADNAQQMLFDERPKERDERLQKAIDHINSQYGKTAVKIATQVLSTDKPLTKKEKLSPCYTTNIRDIITLKC
;
A
#
# COMPACT_ATOMS: atom_id res chain seq x y z
N ARG A 1 -5.31 -0.05 -21.37
CA ARG A 1 -5.99 1.23 -21.15
C ARG A 1 -5.47 1.81 -19.84
N GLY A 2 -5.14 3.12 -19.80
CA GLY A 2 -4.69 3.79 -18.58
C GLY A 2 -5.84 4.16 -17.66
N ILE A 3 -5.54 4.43 -16.38
CA ILE A 3 -6.49 4.95 -15.40
C ILE A 3 -6.52 6.46 -15.55
N THR A 4 -7.67 7.02 -15.88
CA THR A 4 -7.92 8.47 -16.03
C THR A 4 -8.72 9.05 -14.87
N ASP A 5 -9.41 8.21 -14.13
CA ASP A 5 -10.24 8.59 -13.00
C ASP A 5 -9.41 8.63 -11.70
N ARG A 6 -9.56 9.75 -10.95
CA ARG A 6 -8.85 9.96 -9.70
C ARG A 6 -9.24 8.94 -8.63
N ALA A 7 -10.52 8.65 -8.47
CA ALA A 7 -11.00 7.73 -7.44
C ALA A 7 -10.45 6.32 -7.65
N THR A 8 -10.37 5.88 -8.90
CA THR A 8 -9.76 4.60 -9.28
C THR A 8 -8.26 4.55 -8.95
N LEU A 9 -7.53 5.66 -9.19
CA LEU A 9 -6.11 5.74 -8.85
C LEU A 9 -5.89 5.80 -7.33
N GLU A 10 -6.71 6.59 -6.61
CA GLU A 10 -6.71 6.67 -5.14
C GLU A 10 -6.93 5.28 -4.52
N LYS A 11 -7.92 4.53 -5.03
CA LYS A 11 -8.18 3.14 -4.59
C LYS A 11 -6.99 2.23 -4.81
N ALA A 12 -6.43 2.23 -6.02
CA ALA A 12 -5.28 1.39 -6.35
C ALA A 12 -4.10 1.62 -5.40
N LEU A 13 -3.78 2.90 -5.17
CA LEU A 13 -2.70 3.29 -4.28
C LEU A 13 -3.02 2.98 -2.81
N ALA A 14 -4.28 3.11 -2.38
CA ALA A 14 -4.73 2.71 -1.04
C ALA A 14 -4.58 1.20 -0.83
N ASP A 15 -4.90 0.36 -1.83
CA ASP A 15 -4.68 -1.08 -1.78
C ASP A 15 -3.18 -1.41 -1.62
N PHE A 16 -2.31 -0.76 -2.40
CA PHE A 16 -0.87 -0.96 -2.29
C PHE A 16 -0.31 -0.50 -0.94
N MET A 17 -0.76 0.66 -0.45
CA MET A 17 -0.33 1.18 0.85
C MET A 17 -0.78 0.28 2.00
N SER A 18 -2.02 -0.23 1.98
CA SER A 18 -2.53 -1.17 2.98
C SER A 18 -1.70 -2.45 3.03
N TYR A 19 -1.35 -3.00 1.85
CA TYR A 19 -0.48 -4.17 1.76
C TYR A 19 0.93 -3.91 2.30
N CYS A 20 1.48 -2.74 2.03
CA CYS A 20 2.77 -2.32 2.58
C CYS A 20 2.72 -2.15 4.11
N ALA A 21 1.65 -1.53 4.63
CA ALA A 21 1.44 -1.34 6.06
C ALA A 21 1.30 -2.67 6.83
N GLU A 22 0.57 -3.64 6.26
CA GLU A 22 0.50 -5.00 6.81
C GLU A 22 1.88 -5.64 6.90
N LYS A 23 2.72 -5.50 5.85
CA LYS A 23 4.09 -6.02 5.88
C LYS A 23 4.95 -5.34 6.93
N LEU A 24 4.86 -4.01 7.09
CA LEU A 24 5.57 -3.30 8.16
C LEU A 24 5.24 -3.88 9.54
N ARG A 25 3.95 -4.06 9.84
CA ARG A 25 3.51 -4.62 11.13
C ARG A 25 3.98 -6.05 11.33
N ARG A 26 3.94 -6.87 10.28
CA ARG A 26 4.40 -8.26 10.33
C ARG A 26 5.90 -8.37 10.64
N GLN A 27 6.72 -7.43 10.17
CA GLN A 27 8.16 -7.40 10.42
C GLN A 27 8.56 -6.47 11.59
N HIS A 28 7.59 -6.00 12.40
CA HIS A 28 7.82 -5.08 13.53
C HIS A 28 8.60 -3.82 13.13
N SER A 29 8.22 -3.21 12.00
CA SER A 29 8.87 -2.02 11.47
C SER A 29 7.90 -0.86 11.33
N LEU A 30 8.44 0.35 11.45
CA LEU A 30 7.75 1.62 11.22
C LEU A 30 8.35 2.32 10.00
N CYS A 31 7.52 3.09 9.30
CA CYS A 31 7.93 3.90 8.16
C CYS A 31 7.86 5.38 8.52
N ARG A 32 8.93 6.13 8.22
CA ARG A 32 8.96 7.59 8.37
C ARG A 32 8.87 8.33 7.03
N GLN A 33 9.18 7.67 5.93
CA GLN A 33 9.19 8.29 4.62
C GLN A 33 8.69 7.32 3.56
N PHE A 34 7.93 7.82 2.59
CA PHE A 34 7.54 7.02 1.44
C PHE A 34 7.47 7.87 0.17
N ILE A 35 7.54 7.20 -0.97
CA ILE A 35 7.29 7.78 -2.28
C ILE A 35 5.92 7.30 -2.76
N VAL A 36 5.10 8.20 -3.27
CA VAL A 36 3.97 7.89 -4.12
C VAL A 36 4.28 8.30 -5.54
N TYR A 37 4.04 7.40 -6.50
CA TYR A 37 4.30 7.68 -7.89
C TYR A 37 3.20 7.14 -8.80
N ALA A 38 3.00 7.84 -9.91
CA ALA A 38 2.21 7.33 -11.03
C ALA A 38 2.76 7.93 -12.33
N HIS A 39 2.73 7.17 -13.42
CA HIS A 39 3.15 7.69 -14.72
C HIS A 39 2.33 7.11 -15.87
N THR A 40 2.23 7.87 -16.94
CA THR A 40 1.62 7.46 -18.20
C THR A 40 2.52 6.49 -18.97
N SER A 41 2.09 6.03 -20.13
CA SER A 41 2.91 5.15 -20.99
C SER A 41 4.11 5.93 -21.55
N ARG A 42 5.28 5.29 -21.60
CA ARG A 42 6.45 5.81 -22.31
C ARG A 42 6.33 5.72 -23.83
N PHE A 43 5.37 4.91 -24.30
CA PHE A 43 5.14 4.63 -25.72
C PHE A 43 3.89 5.37 -26.24
N ALA A 44 3.37 6.35 -25.49
CA ALA A 44 2.32 7.21 -25.96
C ALA A 44 2.92 8.28 -26.90
N GLU A 45 2.11 8.77 -27.82
CA GLU A 45 2.51 9.87 -28.71
C GLU A 45 2.73 11.19 -27.95
N GLU A 46 2.10 11.33 -26.77
CA GLU A 46 2.23 12.47 -25.89
C GLU A 46 3.39 12.28 -24.90
N ASP A 47 3.95 13.39 -24.43
CA ASP A 47 5.01 13.40 -23.41
C ASP A 47 4.58 12.65 -22.15
N MET A 48 5.53 11.88 -21.57
CA MET A 48 5.29 11.11 -20.36
C MET A 48 4.98 12.01 -19.17
N GLN A 49 3.78 11.90 -18.63
CA GLN A 49 3.39 12.61 -17.41
C GLN A 49 3.70 11.76 -16.19
N VAL A 50 4.30 12.40 -15.18
CA VAL A 50 4.77 11.73 -13.97
C VAL A 50 4.24 12.45 -12.73
N ILE A 51 3.63 11.71 -11.83
CA ILE A 51 3.46 12.08 -10.43
C ILE A 51 4.60 11.41 -9.66
N HIS A 52 5.37 12.16 -8.92
CA HIS A 52 6.41 11.63 -8.06
C HIS A 52 6.52 12.52 -6.83
N GLN A 53 6.08 12.02 -5.68
CA GLN A 53 6.08 12.78 -4.44
C GLN A 53 6.73 11.98 -3.33
N VAL A 54 7.77 12.55 -2.74
CA VAL A 54 8.35 12.07 -1.48
C VAL A 54 7.56 12.68 -0.33
N VAL A 55 7.06 11.83 0.56
CA VAL A 55 6.31 12.23 1.75
C VAL A 55 7.12 11.85 2.98
N THR A 56 7.43 12.84 3.81
CA THR A 56 8.05 12.63 5.12
C THR A 56 6.98 12.79 6.20
N LEU A 57 6.83 11.76 7.00
CA LEU A 57 5.87 11.74 8.09
C LEU A 57 6.44 12.46 9.33
N PRO A 58 5.62 13.15 10.12
CA PRO A 58 6.08 13.79 11.36
C PRO A 58 6.61 12.75 12.36
N PHE A 59 5.96 11.56 12.39
CA PHE A 59 6.33 10.43 13.24
C PHE A 59 6.38 9.13 12.45
N PRO A 60 7.29 8.20 12.78
CA PRO A 60 7.28 6.87 12.20
C PRO A 60 5.97 6.14 12.55
N THR A 61 5.37 5.48 11.58
CA THR A 61 4.09 4.76 11.77
C THR A 61 3.98 3.52 10.89
N ALA A 62 3.16 2.56 11.31
CA ALA A 62 2.69 1.42 10.52
C ALA A 62 1.16 1.38 10.45
N ILE A 63 0.50 2.47 10.87
CA ILE A 63 -0.96 2.59 10.90
C ILE A 63 -1.46 2.88 9.48
N THR A 64 -2.28 1.97 8.96
CA THR A 64 -2.73 2.00 7.56
C THR A 64 -3.49 3.28 7.22
N THR A 65 -4.37 3.74 8.12
CA THR A 65 -5.19 4.95 7.91
C THR A 65 -4.35 6.21 7.83
N GLU A 66 -3.32 6.34 8.66
CA GLU A 66 -2.38 7.47 8.62
C GLU A 66 -1.60 7.49 7.31
N LEU A 67 -0.99 6.35 6.94
CA LEU A 67 -0.21 6.23 5.72
C LEU A 67 -1.05 6.56 4.48
N ILE A 68 -2.30 6.05 4.41
CA ILE A 68 -3.22 6.36 3.31
C ILE A 68 -3.60 7.84 3.32
N GLY A 69 -3.88 8.43 4.47
CA GLY A 69 -4.24 9.85 4.57
C GLY A 69 -3.16 10.77 3.99
N TYR A 70 -1.90 10.57 4.39
CA TYR A 70 -0.76 11.33 3.85
C TYR A 70 -0.52 11.07 2.36
N MET A 71 -0.68 9.82 1.92
CA MET A 71 -0.54 9.44 0.52
C MET A 71 -1.59 10.13 -0.35
N LEU A 72 -2.87 10.12 0.06
CA LEU A 72 -3.94 10.78 -0.67
C LEU A 72 -3.74 12.31 -0.73
N ALA A 73 -3.32 12.92 0.37
CA ALA A 73 -3.01 14.34 0.39
C ALA A 73 -1.89 14.71 -0.61
N ALA A 74 -0.85 13.89 -0.69
CA ALA A 74 0.26 14.07 -1.62
C ALA A 74 -0.18 13.86 -3.08
N LEU A 75 -0.95 12.81 -3.35
CA LEU A 75 -1.48 12.52 -4.68
C LEU A 75 -2.36 13.65 -5.20
N ARG A 76 -3.29 14.14 -4.38
CA ARG A 76 -4.25 15.19 -4.77
C ARG A 76 -3.59 16.50 -5.16
N LYS A 77 -2.42 16.82 -4.61
CA LYS A 77 -1.66 18.04 -4.97
C LYS A 77 -1.11 18.00 -6.39
N GLN A 78 -0.79 16.83 -6.90
CA GLN A 78 -0.15 16.66 -8.21
C GLN A 78 -1.05 16.00 -9.25
N TRP A 79 -2.24 15.54 -8.84
CA TRP A 79 -3.12 14.81 -9.73
C TRP A 79 -3.59 15.68 -10.90
N LYS A 80 -3.54 15.08 -12.10
CA LYS A 80 -4.13 15.60 -13.35
C LYS A 80 -4.78 14.45 -14.09
N PRO A 81 -5.80 14.71 -14.94
CA PRO A 81 -6.57 13.66 -15.61
C PRO A 81 -5.83 13.06 -16.82
N TYR A 82 -4.70 12.44 -16.58
CA TYR A 82 -3.92 11.71 -17.59
C TYR A 82 -4.15 10.19 -17.49
N PRO A 83 -3.91 9.43 -18.59
CA PRO A 83 -4.07 7.97 -18.61
C PRO A 83 -2.88 7.27 -17.95
N TYR A 84 -2.86 7.22 -16.63
CA TYR A 84 -1.79 6.57 -15.87
C TYR A 84 -1.76 5.06 -16.10
N LYS A 85 -0.59 4.54 -16.42
CA LYS A 85 -0.33 3.12 -16.72
C LYS A 85 0.34 2.37 -15.59
N LYS A 86 1.19 3.04 -14.85
CA LYS A 86 1.84 2.50 -13.66
C LYS A 86 1.66 3.45 -12.49
N ALA A 87 1.40 2.88 -11.33
CA ALA A 87 1.34 3.61 -10.07
C ALA A 87 1.85 2.71 -8.95
N GLY A 88 2.34 3.31 -7.88
CA GLY A 88 2.82 2.54 -6.74
C GLY A 88 3.25 3.41 -5.58
N VAL A 89 3.60 2.73 -4.51
CA VAL A 89 4.18 3.31 -3.31
C VAL A 89 5.48 2.58 -2.96
N VAL A 90 6.46 3.32 -2.47
CA VAL A 90 7.73 2.79 -1.99
C VAL A 90 7.96 3.31 -0.58
N LEU A 91 8.02 2.42 0.39
CA LEU A 91 8.31 2.80 1.77
C LEU A 91 9.81 2.90 1.97
N MET A 92 10.24 3.94 2.67
CA MET A 92 11.64 4.26 2.94
C MET A 92 11.83 4.69 4.40
N ASN A 93 13.07 4.81 4.81
CA ASN A 93 13.44 5.22 6.17
C ASN A 93 12.68 4.39 7.22
N LEU A 94 12.87 3.06 7.11
CA LEU A 94 12.27 2.09 8.01
C LEU A 94 13.09 2.00 9.30
N SER A 95 12.40 1.89 10.43
CA SER A 95 13.01 1.67 11.75
C SER A 95 12.30 0.52 12.45
N SER A 96 12.99 -0.17 13.39
CA SER A 96 12.35 -1.16 14.25
C SER A 96 11.32 -0.50 15.16
N ALA A 97 10.18 -1.14 15.34
CA ALA A 97 9.16 -0.69 16.29
C ALA A 97 9.65 -0.78 17.74
N ASP A 98 10.54 -1.75 18.03
CA ASP A 98 11.08 -1.98 19.39
C ASP A 98 12.04 -0.85 19.81
N ASN A 99 12.72 -0.22 18.83
CA ASN A 99 13.65 0.88 19.03
C ASN A 99 13.04 2.25 18.75
N ALA A 100 11.74 2.31 18.55
CA ALA A 100 11.06 3.57 18.28
C ALA A 100 11.11 4.44 19.52
N GLN A 101 12.02 5.42 19.51
CA GLN A 101 12.09 6.42 20.55
C GLN A 101 10.73 7.10 20.68
N GLN A 102 10.08 6.98 21.81
CA GLN A 102 8.85 7.71 22.10
C GLN A 102 9.20 9.20 22.06
N MET A 103 8.70 9.88 21.04
CA MET A 103 8.89 11.32 20.98
C MET A 103 8.00 11.98 22.05
N LEU A 104 8.61 12.84 22.85
CA LEU A 104 8.01 13.51 24.01
C LEU A 104 6.70 14.27 23.67
N PHE A 105 6.49 14.60 22.41
CA PHE A 105 5.35 15.39 21.93
C PHE A 105 4.36 14.58 21.07
N ASP A 106 4.42 13.25 21.11
CA ASP A 106 3.49 12.40 20.35
C ASP A 106 2.27 12.06 21.23
N GLU A 107 1.26 12.88 21.20
CA GLU A 107 0.00 12.75 21.97
C GLU A 107 -1.03 11.82 21.29
N ARG A 108 -0.67 11.12 20.22
CA ARG A 108 -1.62 10.26 19.51
C ARG A 108 -2.04 9.05 20.35
N PRO A 109 -3.31 8.58 20.25
CA PRO A 109 -3.79 7.40 20.97
C PRO A 109 -3.28 6.09 20.31
N LYS A 110 -1.95 5.91 20.27
CA LYS A 110 -1.27 4.81 19.61
C LYS A 110 -1.81 3.44 19.99
N GLU A 111 -2.02 3.19 21.29
CA GLU A 111 -2.45 1.88 21.76
C GLU A 111 -3.82 1.46 21.19
N ARG A 112 -4.74 2.42 21.03
CA ARG A 112 -6.05 2.16 20.45
C ARG A 112 -5.90 1.78 18.96
N ASP A 113 -5.12 2.56 18.23
CA ASP A 113 -4.96 2.38 16.79
C ASP A 113 -4.17 1.09 16.48
N GLU A 114 -3.15 0.77 17.28
CA GLU A 114 -2.42 -0.48 17.18
C GLU A 114 -3.32 -1.69 17.47
N ARG A 115 -4.16 -1.64 18.50
CA ARG A 115 -5.13 -2.71 18.80
C ARG A 115 -6.10 -2.90 17.65
N LEU A 116 -6.61 -1.81 17.08
CA LEU A 116 -7.50 -1.86 15.92
C LEU A 116 -6.81 -2.51 14.72
N GLN A 117 -5.56 -2.10 14.42
CA GLN A 117 -4.81 -2.66 13.29
C GLN A 117 -4.53 -4.16 13.50
N LYS A 118 -4.16 -4.57 14.70
CA LYS A 118 -3.97 -6.01 15.04
C LYS A 118 -5.25 -6.81 14.85
N ALA A 119 -6.40 -6.26 15.25
CA ALA A 119 -7.69 -6.93 15.05
C ALA A 119 -8.04 -7.08 13.57
N ILE A 120 -7.85 -6.01 12.76
CA ILE A 120 -8.06 -6.04 11.31
C ILE A 120 -7.14 -7.06 10.64
N ASP A 121 -5.84 -7.04 10.99
CA ASP A 121 -4.87 -7.99 10.43
C ASP A 121 -5.22 -9.44 10.78
N HIS A 122 -5.69 -9.69 12.01
CA HIS A 122 -6.14 -11.01 12.45
C HIS A 122 -7.34 -11.48 11.62
N ILE A 123 -8.37 -10.65 11.44
CA ILE A 123 -9.55 -10.98 10.63
C ILE A 123 -9.13 -11.26 9.18
N ASN A 124 -8.30 -10.39 8.60
CA ASN A 124 -7.84 -10.54 7.23
C ASN A 124 -6.94 -11.77 7.02
N SER A 125 -6.22 -12.21 8.05
CA SER A 125 -5.43 -13.44 7.99
C SER A 125 -6.30 -14.71 8.01
N GLN A 126 -7.42 -14.71 8.74
CA GLN A 126 -8.32 -15.85 8.87
C GLN A 126 -9.32 -15.96 7.71
N TYR A 127 -9.93 -14.84 7.33
CA TYR A 127 -11.05 -14.81 6.38
C TYR A 127 -10.68 -14.33 4.98
N GLY A 128 -9.39 -14.02 4.76
CA GLY A 128 -8.86 -13.54 3.50
C GLY A 128 -8.52 -12.05 3.51
N LYS A 129 -7.50 -11.69 2.74
CA LYS A 129 -6.83 -10.36 2.74
C LYS A 129 -7.74 -9.15 2.48
N THR A 130 -9.00 -9.36 2.21
CA THR A 130 -9.96 -8.31 1.85
C THR A 130 -11.25 -8.37 2.64
N ALA A 131 -11.29 -9.17 3.74
CA ALA A 131 -12.46 -9.30 4.60
C ALA A 131 -12.82 -7.95 5.26
N VAL A 132 -11.81 -7.22 5.75
CA VAL A 132 -11.98 -5.86 6.27
C VAL A 132 -11.11 -4.92 5.44
N LYS A 133 -11.72 -3.87 4.90
CA LYS A 133 -11.07 -2.82 4.09
C LYS A 133 -11.35 -1.44 4.67
N ILE A 134 -10.43 -0.51 4.42
CA ILE A 134 -10.67 0.91 4.65
C ILE A 134 -11.56 1.45 3.53
N ALA A 135 -12.47 2.38 3.83
CA ALA A 135 -13.45 2.89 2.87
C ALA A 135 -12.83 3.38 1.55
N THR A 136 -11.64 3.97 1.59
CA THR A 136 -10.90 4.40 0.39
C THR A 136 -10.46 3.26 -0.53
N GLN A 137 -10.48 2.02 -0.07
CA GLN A 137 -10.20 0.83 -0.87
C GLN A 137 -11.45 0.25 -1.57
N VAL A 138 -12.62 0.83 -1.31
CA VAL A 138 -13.89 0.36 -1.87
C VAL A 138 -14.36 1.35 -2.93
N LEU A 139 -14.59 0.86 -4.14
CA LEU A 139 -15.33 1.57 -5.19
C LEU A 139 -16.61 0.81 -5.48
N SER A 140 -17.61 1.52 -5.95
CA SER A 140 -18.91 0.95 -6.36
C SER A 140 -18.80 -0.10 -7.48
N THR A 141 -17.68 -0.16 -8.18
CA THR A 141 -17.38 -1.16 -9.20
C THR A 141 -16.23 -2.04 -8.75
N ASP A 142 -16.54 -3.22 -8.25
CA ASP A 142 -15.58 -4.19 -7.68
C ASP A 142 -14.76 -4.97 -8.74
N LYS A 143 -14.36 -4.33 -9.82
CA LYS A 143 -13.43 -4.97 -10.76
C LYS A 143 -12.01 -4.91 -10.18
N PRO A 144 -11.32 -6.05 -10.00
CA PRO A 144 -9.95 -6.04 -9.53
C PRO A 144 -9.07 -5.27 -10.52
N LEU A 145 -8.33 -4.27 -10.02
CA LEU A 145 -7.44 -3.43 -10.83
C LEU A 145 -6.24 -4.20 -11.36
N THR A 146 -5.85 -5.27 -10.67
CA THR A 146 -4.77 -6.17 -11.08
C THR A 146 -5.32 -7.57 -11.34
N LYS A 147 -5.13 -8.07 -12.57
CA LYS A 147 -5.42 -9.47 -12.89
C LYS A 147 -4.34 -10.37 -12.30
N LYS A 148 -4.72 -11.25 -11.38
CA LYS A 148 -3.83 -12.24 -10.75
C LYS A 148 -4.31 -13.66 -11.05
N GLU A 149 -4.73 -13.90 -12.29
CA GLU A 149 -5.36 -15.16 -12.70
C GLU A 149 -4.34 -16.28 -12.97
N LYS A 150 -3.08 -15.91 -13.23
CA LYS A 150 -2.01 -16.86 -13.58
C LYS A 150 -0.78 -16.58 -12.72
N LEU A 151 -0.84 -17.04 -11.47
CA LEU A 151 0.32 -17.01 -10.57
C LEU A 151 1.06 -18.34 -10.69
N SER A 152 2.37 -18.29 -10.83
CA SER A 152 3.20 -19.48 -10.65
C SER A 152 3.17 -19.93 -9.19
N PRO A 153 3.26 -21.23 -8.90
CA PRO A 153 3.49 -21.72 -7.55
C PRO A 153 4.76 -21.13 -6.94
N CYS A 154 4.80 -21.08 -5.62
CA CYS A 154 5.91 -20.48 -4.86
C CYS A 154 7.05 -21.51 -4.64
N TYR A 155 7.65 -22.02 -5.70
CA TYR A 155 8.64 -23.10 -5.65
C TYR A 155 9.84 -22.85 -4.73
N THR A 156 10.20 -21.60 -4.50
CA THR A 156 11.37 -21.22 -3.67
C THR A 156 11.03 -20.88 -2.23
N THR A 157 9.77 -20.64 -1.92
CA THR A 157 9.34 -20.17 -0.60
C THR A 157 8.32 -21.08 0.08
N ASN A 158 7.71 -22.00 -0.67
CA ASN A 158 6.79 -22.98 -0.15
C ASN A 158 7.19 -24.39 -0.59
N ILE A 159 7.69 -25.19 0.35
CA ILE A 159 8.14 -26.56 0.08
C ILE A 159 7.04 -27.45 -0.50
N ARG A 160 5.77 -27.17 -0.20
CA ARG A 160 4.64 -27.96 -0.72
C ARG A 160 4.37 -27.71 -2.21
N ASP A 161 4.87 -26.62 -2.75
CA ASP A 161 4.69 -26.24 -4.16
C ASP A 161 5.81 -26.79 -5.05
N ILE A 162 6.81 -27.47 -4.46
CA ILE A 162 7.93 -28.09 -5.22
C ILE A 162 7.38 -29.21 -6.08
N ILE A 163 7.78 -29.21 -7.34
CA ILE A 163 7.43 -30.25 -8.31
C ILE A 163 8.07 -31.57 -7.86
N THR A 164 7.26 -32.54 -7.48
CA THR A 164 7.70 -33.90 -7.18
C THR A 164 7.62 -34.75 -8.45
N LEU A 165 8.77 -35.22 -8.93
CA LEU A 165 8.84 -36.20 -10.01
C LEU A 165 8.56 -37.56 -9.40
N LYS A 166 7.58 -38.29 -9.97
CA LYS A 166 7.42 -39.73 -9.70
C LYS A 166 8.30 -40.48 -10.68
N CYS A 167 9.32 -41.16 -10.16
CA CYS A 167 10.09 -42.12 -10.90
C CYS A 167 9.31 -43.42 -11.04
#